data_e7a3902846f86622d83e84494b1bbbfa
#
_entry.id   e7a3902846f86622d83e84494b1bbbfa
#
_cell.length_a   1.000
_cell.length_b   1.000
_cell.length_c   1.000
_cell.angle_alpha   90.00
_cell.angle_beta   90.00
_cell.angle_gamma   90.00
#
_symmetry.space_group_name_H-M   'P 1'
#
loop_
_entity.id
_entity.type
_entity.pdbx_description
1 polymer ?
#
loop_
_entity_poly.entity_id
_entity_poly.type
_entity_poly.pdbx_seq_one_letter_code
_entity_poly.pdbx_strand_id
1 'polypeptide(L)'
;MKIEYLADNIALVPIIAHWHQEEWGYFNPGDSVEKRIANLQTHLGKKQIPTTFVSLSGGILLGSASLIAHDMDTRMDLSPWLASMYVLPENRGQGIGTALVQRVIEEARELNVETLYLFTPDRKGFFASLGWSVVEHTEYREQKVVIMALHIMDIDIAA
;
A
#
# COMPACT_ATOMS: atom_id res chain seq x y z
N MET A 1 4.97 12.00 14.30
CA MET A 1 4.15 11.24 13.33
C MET A 1 3.69 9.93 13.95
N LYS A 2 2.45 9.57 13.71
CA LYS A 2 1.89 8.27 14.13
C LYS A 2 1.34 7.54 12.93
N ILE A 3 1.44 6.22 12.92
CA ILE A 3 0.77 5.37 11.94
C ILE A 3 -0.31 4.60 12.67
N GLU A 4 -1.55 4.71 12.18
CA GLU A 4 -2.72 4.12 12.80
C GLU A 4 -3.53 3.35 11.77
N TYR A 5 -4.43 2.49 12.26
CA TYR A 5 -5.39 1.84 11.38
C TYR A 5 -6.38 2.87 10.84
N LEU A 6 -6.74 2.74 9.57
CA LEU A 6 -7.85 3.50 9.01
C LEU A 6 -9.14 3.26 9.81
N ALA A 7 -9.31 2.04 10.33
CA ALA A 7 -10.45 1.66 11.17
C ALA A 7 -10.67 2.60 12.35
N ASP A 8 -9.59 3.16 12.90
CA ASP A 8 -9.65 4.10 14.02
C ASP A 8 -9.82 5.54 13.54
N ASN A 9 -9.91 5.77 12.24
CA ASN A 9 -9.94 7.10 11.61
C ASN A 9 -10.89 7.10 10.40
N ILE A 10 -12.07 6.54 10.55
CA ILE A 10 -13.00 6.31 9.44
C ILE A 10 -13.44 7.58 8.73
N ALA A 11 -13.41 8.72 9.42
CA ALA A 11 -13.75 10.02 8.83
C ALA A 11 -12.76 10.40 7.70
N LEU A 12 -11.58 9.76 7.63
CA LEU A 12 -10.57 10.03 6.60
C LEU A 12 -10.82 9.27 5.31
N VAL A 13 -11.74 8.31 5.28
CA VAL A 13 -12.01 7.49 4.10
C VAL A 13 -12.29 8.34 2.85
N PRO A 14 -13.17 9.35 2.90
CA PRO A 14 -13.43 10.16 1.70
C PRO A 14 -12.21 10.92 1.20
N ILE A 15 -11.38 11.44 2.10
CA ILE A 15 -10.18 12.18 1.75
C ILE A 15 -9.20 11.27 1.02
N ILE A 16 -8.96 10.08 1.57
CA ILE A 16 -8.05 9.08 0.99
C ILE A 16 -8.56 8.64 -0.37
N ALA A 17 -9.85 8.36 -0.48
CA ALA A 17 -10.47 7.96 -1.75
C ALA A 17 -10.26 9.02 -2.83
N HIS A 18 -10.41 10.30 -2.46
CA HIS A 18 -10.21 11.41 -3.36
C HIS A 18 -8.73 11.49 -3.82
N TRP A 19 -7.79 11.36 -2.89
CA TRP A 19 -6.37 11.34 -3.21
C TRP A 19 -6.02 10.22 -4.19
N HIS A 20 -6.54 9.01 -3.93
CA HIS A 20 -6.27 7.86 -4.78
C HIS A 20 -6.89 8.04 -6.17
N GLN A 21 -8.08 8.64 -6.26
CA GLN A 21 -8.71 8.89 -7.54
C GLN A 21 -7.92 9.91 -8.37
N GLU A 22 -7.40 10.95 -7.75
CA GLU A 22 -6.55 11.93 -8.43
C GLU A 22 -5.25 11.31 -8.91
N GLU A 23 -4.61 10.48 -8.10
CA GLU A 23 -3.32 9.88 -8.41
C GLU A 23 -3.43 8.74 -9.42
N TRP A 24 -4.43 7.86 -9.29
CA TRP A 24 -4.52 6.61 -10.03
C TRP A 24 -5.80 6.42 -10.83
N GLY A 25 -6.65 7.42 -10.92
CA GLY A 25 -7.89 7.31 -11.66
C GLY A 25 -7.67 6.98 -13.13
N TYR A 26 -6.63 7.52 -13.73
CA TYR A 26 -6.28 7.23 -15.13
C TYR A 26 -5.95 5.75 -15.35
N PHE A 27 -5.41 5.09 -14.32
CA PHE A 27 -4.97 3.69 -14.38
C PHE A 27 -6.13 2.70 -14.22
N ASN A 28 -7.25 3.17 -13.70
CA ASN A 28 -8.41 2.33 -13.38
C ASN A 28 -9.67 2.87 -14.08
N PRO A 29 -9.81 2.62 -15.40
CA PRO A 29 -10.99 3.10 -16.14
C PRO A 29 -12.28 2.60 -15.49
N GLY A 30 -13.26 3.49 -15.38
CA GLY A 30 -14.54 3.16 -14.76
C GLY A 30 -14.57 3.28 -13.25
N ASP A 31 -13.45 3.62 -12.62
CA ASP A 31 -13.40 3.88 -11.18
C ASP A 31 -13.93 5.28 -10.87
N SER A 32 -14.21 5.53 -9.59
CA SER A 32 -14.73 6.81 -9.11
C SER A 32 -14.40 6.98 -7.64
N VAL A 33 -14.53 8.20 -7.12
CA VAL A 33 -14.36 8.46 -5.68
C VAL A 33 -15.35 7.61 -4.88
N GLU A 34 -16.60 7.51 -5.34
CA GLU A 34 -17.63 6.72 -4.66
C GLU A 34 -17.29 5.25 -4.58
N LYS A 35 -16.77 4.68 -5.68
CA LYS A 35 -16.32 3.28 -5.71
C LYS A 35 -15.12 3.06 -4.79
N ARG A 36 -14.20 4.02 -4.74
CA ARG A 36 -13.04 3.94 -3.86
C ARG A 36 -13.43 4.06 -2.40
N ILE A 37 -14.41 4.90 -2.07
CA ILE A 37 -14.95 4.97 -0.71
C ILE A 37 -15.52 3.61 -0.31
N ALA A 38 -16.36 3.02 -1.17
CA ALA A 38 -16.96 1.71 -0.89
C ALA A 38 -15.88 0.64 -0.69
N ASN A 39 -14.82 0.66 -1.51
CA ASN A 39 -13.72 -0.29 -1.39
C ASN A 39 -12.94 -0.09 -0.09
N LEU A 40 -12.62 1.16 0.27
CA LEU A 40 -11.90 1.45 1.51
C LEU A 40 -12.71 1.06 2.76
N GLN A 41 -14.04 1.12 2.68
CA GLN A 41 -14.90 0.67 3.76
C GLN A 41 -14.78 -0.84 4.02
N THR A 42 -14.28 -1.61 3.05
CA THR A 42 -13.96 -3.02 3.27
C THR A 42 -12.60 -3.22 3.93
N HIS A 43 -11.79 -2.17 4.06
CA HIS A 43 -10.44 -2.21 4.63
C HIS A 43 -10.40 -1.75 6.10
N LEU A 44 -11.51 -1.80 6.81
CA LEU A 44 -11.61 -1.34 8.20
C LEU A 44 -11.34 -2.46 9.21
N GLY A 45 -10.64 -3.50 8.79
CA GLY A 45 -10.21 -4.56 9.67
C GLY A 45 -8.91 -4.23 10.40
N LYS A 46 -8.67 -4.96 11.49
CA LYS A 46 -7.41 -4.91 12.23
C LYS A 46 -6.91 -6.32 12.38
N LYS A 47 -5.59 -6.53 12.18
CA LYS A 47 -4.95 -7.85 12.25
C LYS A 47 -5.64 -8.85 11.33
N GLN A 48 -5.99 -8.38 10.16
CA GLN A 48 -6.60 -9.18 9.09
C GLN A 48 -6.38 -8.50 7.75
N ILE A 49 -6.60 -9.22 6.67
CA ILE A 49 -6.51 -8.74 5.30
C ILE A 49 -7.92 -8.70 4.72
N PRO A 50 -8.38 -7.57 4.14
CA PRO A 50 -7.64 -6.33 3.87
C PRO A 50 -7.64 -5.35 5.05
N THR A 51 -6.63 -4.50 5.09
CA THR A 51 -6.55 -3.40 6.05
C THR A 51 -5.80 -2.22 5.43
N THR A 52 -6.04 -1.02 5.94
CA THR A 52 -5.35 0.19 5.49
C THR A 52 -4.81 0.95 6.70
N PHE A 53 -3.61 1.50 6.54
CA PHE A 53 -2.94 2.32 7.52
C PHE A 53 -2.89 3.76 7.06
N VAL A 54 -2.89 4.68 8.01
CA VAL A 54 -2.77 6.12 7.76
C VAL A 54 -1.63 6.68 8.60
N SER A 55 -0.91 7.65 8.04
CA SER A 55 0.10 8.39 8.80
C SER A 55 -0.46 9.76 9.16
N LEU A 56 -0.31 10.13 10.42
CA LEU A 56 -0.87 11.34 10.99
C LEU A 56 0.22 12.12 11.72
N SER A 57 0.19 13.43 11.59
CA SER A 57 1.04 14.33 12.37
C SER A 57 0.18 15.48 12.90
N GLY A 58 0.06 15.57 14.23
CA GLY A 58 -0.80 16.57 14.84
C GLY A 58 -2.25 16.48 14.36
N GLY A 59 -2.73 15.28 14.08
CA GLY A 59 -4.08 15.05 13.56
C GLY A 59 -4.23 15.27 12.06
N ILE A 60 -3.16 15.68 11.37
CA ILE A 60 -3.19 15.93 9.93
C ILE A 60 -2.77 14.67 9.19
N LEU A 61 -3.58 14.26 8.22
CA LEU A 61 -3.30 13.08 7.39
C LEU A 61 -2.18 13.40 6.38
N LEU A 62 -1.13 12.57 6.39
CA LEU A 62 0.03 12.75 5.52
C LEU A 62 0.18 11.66 4.46
N GLY A 63 -0.36 10.48 4.69
CA GLY A 63 -0.21 9.37 3.76
C GLY A 63 -1.03 8.15 4.15
N SER A 64 -1.02 7.15 3.27
CA SER A 64 -1.74 5.89 3.48
C SER A 64 -1.03 4.74 2.78
N ALA A 65 -1.29 3.52 3.23
CA ALA A 65 -0.87 2.30 2.58
C ALA A 65 -1.79 1.15 2.99
N SER A 66 -1.96 0.20 2.10
CA SER A 66 -2.89 -0.92 2.31
C SER A 66 -2.19 -2.26 2.21
N LEU A 67 -2.72 -3.24 2.95
CA LEU A 67 -2.39 -4.65 2.83
C LEU A 67 -3.64 -5.36 2.33
N ILE A 68 -3.58 -5.91 1.12
CA ILE A 68 -4.74 -6.52 0.46
C ILE A 68 -4.38 -7.88 -0.11
N ALA A 69 -5.40 -8.71 -0.34
CA ALA A 69 -5.19 -10.06 -0.84
C ALA A 69 -4.71 -10.06 -2.30
N HIS A 70 -5.31 -9.26 -3.16
CA HIS A 70 -4.99 -9.22 -4.59
C HIS A 70 -5.02 -7.79 -5.12
N ASP A 71 -3.98 -7.41 -5.87
CA ASP A 71 -3.85 -6.07 -6.44
C ASP A 71 -3.75 -6.08 -7.98
N MET A 72 -3.42 -7.22 -8.57
CA MET A 72 -3.38 -7.39 -10.03
C MET A 72 -4.28 -8.56 -10.44
N ASP A 73 -5.30 -8.28 -11.23
CA ASP A 73 -6.22 -9.31 -11.69
C ASP A 73 -5.57 -10.27 -12.70
N THR A 74 -4.41 -9.91 -13.24
CA THR A 74 -3.60 -10.76 -14.14
C THR A 74 -2.59 -11.63 -13.39
N ARG A 75 -2.45 -11.46 -12.09
CA ARG A 75 -1.53 -12.22 -11.24
C ARG A 75 -2.21 -12.62 -9.93
N MET A 76 -3.33 -13.33 -10.07
CA MET A 76 -4.07 -13.83 -8.91
C MET A 76 -3.33 -14.95 -8.16
N ASP A 77 -2.27 -15.48 -8.76
CA ASP A 77 -1.37 -16.44 -8.13
C ASP A 77 -0.49 -15.82 -7.04
N LEU A 78 -0.34 -14.49 -7.03
CA LEU A 78 0.47 -13.77 -6.03
C LEU A 78 -0.44 -13.11 -4.99
N SER A 79 -0.11 -13.28 -3.72
CA SER A 79 -0.89 -12.76 -2.59
C SER A 79 -0.07 -12.88 -1.30
N PRO A 80 -0.20 -11.96 -0.32
CA PRO A 80 -0.92 -10.69 -0.40
C PRO A 80 -0.02 -9.56 -0.93
N TRP A 81 -0.59 -8.36 -1.03
CA TRP A 81 0.06 -7.21 -1.64
C TRP A 81 0.10 -6.00 -0.72
N LEU A 82 1.22 -5.28 -0.76
CA LEU A 82 1.28 -3.87 -0.36
C LEU A 82 0.72 -3.06 -1.51
N ALA A 83 -0.28 -2.25 -1.26
CA ALA A 83 -0.99 -1.52 -2.31
C ALA A 83 -1.31 -0.09 -1.89
N SER A 84 -1.59 0.74 -2.89
CA SER A 84 -2.12 2.09 -2.68
C SER A 84 -1.32 2.93 -1.69
N MET A 85 0.01 2.85 -1.78
CA MET A 85 0.88 3.68 -0.96
C MET A 85 0.90 5.10 -1.51
N TYR A 86 0.50 6.06 -0.68
CA TYR A 86 0.43 7.47 -1.07
C TYR A 86 0.99 8.33 0.05
N VAL A 87 1.77 9.34 -0.32
CA VAL A 87 2.25 10.38 0.59
C VAL A 87 1.95 11.71 -0.07
N LEU A 88 1.41 12.67 0.67
CA LEU A 88 1.18 14.03 0.16
C LEU A 88 2.45 14.54 -0.49
N PRO A 89 2.35 15.13 -1.71
CA PRO A 89 3.54 15.60 -2.44
C PRO A 89 4.47 16.49 -1.62
N GLU A 90 3.92 17.43 -0.85
CA GLU A 90 4.70 18.36 -0.04
C GLU A 90 5.41 17.70 1.15
N ASN A 91 5.03 16.47 1.49
CA ASN A 91 5.61 15.73 2.60
C ASN A 91 6.50 14.58 2.17
N ARG A 92 6.76 14.44 0.86
CA ARG A 92 7.62 13.37 0.33
C ARG A 92 9.09 13.65 0.66
N GLY A 93 9.88 12.57 0.74
CA GLY A 93 11.29 12.68 1.06
C GLY A 93 11.58 12.86 2.56
N GLN A 94 10.60 12.60 3.42
CA GLN A 94 10.72 12.76 4.88
C GLN A 94 10.62 11.44 5.64
N GLY A 95 10.64 10.31 4.93
CA GLY A 95 10.58 8.99 5.56
C GLY A 95 9.18 8.47 5.86
N ILE A 96 8.13 9.18 5.46
CA ILE A 96 6.74 8.76 5.72
C ILE A 96 6.42 7.48 4.95
N GLY A 97 6.81 7.43 3.68
CA GLY A 97 6.59 6.23 2.85
C GLY A 97 7.29 5.01 3.43
N THR A 98 8.54 5.16 3.86
CA THR A 98 9.30 4.09 4.52
C THR A 98 8.58 3.58 5.76
N ALA A 99 8.10 4.50 6.60
CA ALA A 99 7.39 4.12 7.83
C ALA A 99 6.08 3.37 7.52
N LEU A 100 5.35 3.80 6.49
CA LEU A 100 4.12 3.10 6.06
C LEU A 100 4.43 1.69 5.55
N VAL A 101 5.47 1.54 4.72
CA VAL A 101 5.90 0.22 4.22
C VAL A 101 6.26 -0.69 5.39
N GLN A 102 7.04 -0.19 6.34
CA GLN A 102 7.43 -0.97 7.51
C GLN A 102 6.23 -1.41 8.34
N ARG A 103 5.22 -0.52 8.48
CA ARG A 103 4.02 -0.89 9.23
C ARG A 103 3.23 -2.00 8.55
N VAL A 104 3.11 -1.95 7.22
CA VAL A 104 2.45 -3.02 6.46
C VAL A 104 3.22 -4.33 6.62
N ILE A 105 4.55 -4.28 6.57
CA ILE A 105 5.39 -5.47 6.77
C ILE A 105 5.16 -6.08 8.16
N GLU A 106 5.09 -5.26 9.20
CA GLU A 106 4.83 -5.73 10.56
C GLU A 106 3.48 -6.44 10.67
N GLU A 107 2.45 -5.87 10.06
CA GLU A 107 1.12 -6.48 10.05
C GLU A 107 1.15 -7.83 9.33
N ALA A 108 1.76 -7.87 8.16
CA ALA A 108 1.90 -9.10 7.38
C ALA A 108 2.66 -10.17 8.17
N ARG A 109 3.73 -9.78 8.89
CA ARG A 109 4.49 -10.70 9.73
C ARG A 109 3.63 -11.28 10.83
N GLU A 110 2.84 -10.46 11.51
CA GLU A 110 1.94 -10.91 12.57
C GLU A 110 0.88 -11.88 12.05
N LEU A 111 0.53 -11.77 10.76
CA LEU A 111 -0.43 -12.66 10.10
C LEU A 111 0.24 -13.88 9.47
N ASN A 112 1.53 -14.12 9.76
CA ASN A 112 2.31 -15.25 9.26
C ASN A 112 2.44 -15.29 7.73
N VAL A 113 2.47 -14.12 7.10
CA VAL A 113 2.72 -14.00 5.67
C VAL A 113 4.19 -14.25 5.40
N GLU A 114 4.50 -15.13 4.46
CA GLU A 114 5.88 -15.45 4.10
C GLU A 114 6.44 -14.45 3.09
N THR A 115 5.66 -14.12 2.06
CA THR A 115 6.09 -13.22 0.99
C THR A 115 5.03 -12.18 0.71
N LEU A 116 5.45 -10.93 0.63
CA LEU A 116 4.61 -9.80 0.33
C LEU A 116 4.98 -9.28 -1.05
N TYR A 117 3.99 -8.90 -1.85
CA TYR A 117 4.18 -8.41 -3.22
C TYR A 117 3.76 -6.97 -3.36
N LEU A 118 4.28 -6.30 -4.37
CA LEU A 118 3.81 -5.00 -4.82
C LEU A 118 4.05 -4.88 -6.32
N PHE A 119 3.38 -3.94 -6.97
CA PHE A 119 3.79 -3.50 -8.30
C PHE A 119 3.92 -1.99 -8.32
N THR A 120 4.80 -1.50 -9.17
CA THR A 120 5.05 -0.05 -9.28
C THR A 120 5.46 0.29 -10.71
N PRO A 121 4.95 1.40 -11.26
CA PRO A 121 5.41 1.87 -12.56
C PRO A 121 6.73 2.62 -12.49
N ASP A 122 7.07 3.25 -11.35
CA ASP A 122 8.15 4.24 -11.31
C ASP A 122 8.94 4.30 -10.01
N ARG A 123 8.69 3.41 -9.03
CA ARG A 123 9.33 3.45 -7.71
C ARG A 123 10.21 2.24 -7.39
N LYS A 124 10.68 1.54 -8.43
CA LYS A 124 11.55 0.36 -8.26
C LYS A 124 12.73 0.63 -7.34
N GLY A 125 13.44 1.75 -7.55
CA GLY A 125 14.62 2.09 -6.76
C GLY A 125 14.32 2.30 -5.29
N PHE A 126 13.20 2.94 -4.99
CA PHE A 126 12.76 3.14 -3.61
C PHE A 126 12.56 1.81 -2.89
N PHE A 127 11.79 0.91 -3.50
CA PHE A 127 11.51 -0.38 -2.89
C PHE A 127 12.74 -1.29 -2.84
N ALA A 128 13.59 -1.24 -3.87
CA ALA A 128 14.85 -1.97 -3.86
C ALA A 128 15.74 -1.55 -2.69
N SER A 129 15.76 -0.24 -2.36
CA SER A 129 16.54 0.27 -1.23
C SER A 129 16.00 -0.24 0.11
N LEU A 130 14.75 -0.69 0.15
CA LEU A 130 14.11 -1.27 1.35
C LEU A 130 14.20 -2.80 1.39
N GLY A 131 14.93 -3.41 0.46
CA GLY A 131 15.16 -4.86 0.45
C GLY A 131 14.23 -5.67 -0.45
N TRP A 132 13.37 -5.01 -1.23
CA TRP A 132 12.48 -5.70 -2.16
C TRP A 132 13.25 -6.13 -3.42
N SER A 133 12.90 -7.28 -3.98
CA SER A 133 13.52 -7.83 -5.18
C SER A 133 12.55 -7.86 -6.35
N VAL A 134 13.07 -7.69 -7.55
CA VAL A 134 12.26 -7.76 -8.76
C VAL A 134 11.82 -9.20 -9.03
N VAL A 135 10.53 -9.40 -9.23
CA VAL A 135 9.94 -10.67 -9.67
C VAL A 135 9.79 -10.67 -11.17
N GLU A 136 9.26 -9.60 -11.74
CA GLU A 136 8.94 -9.56 -13.17
C GLU A 136 8.78 -8.12 -13.64
N HIS A 137 9.27 -7.83 -14.84
CA HIS A 137 8.91 -6.64 -15.60
C HIS A 137 7.75 -7.01 -16.52
N THR A 138 6.64 -6.30 -16.45
CA THR A 138 5.47 -6.65 -17.25
C THR A 138 4.67 -5.39 -17.60
N GLU A 139 3.59 -5.58 -18.30
CA GLU A 139 2.64 -4.52 -18.64
C GLU A 139 1.31 -4.83 -17.97
N TYR A 140 0.70 -3.82 -17.37
CA TYR A 140 -0.58 -3.97 -16.72
C TYR A 140 -1.43 -2.73 -17.04
N ARG A 141 -2.62 -2.96 -17.60
CA ARG A 141 -3.54 -1.88 -18.00
C ARG A 141 -2.83 -0.81 -18.85
N GLU A 142 -2.03 -1.28 -19.84
CA GLU A 142 -1.30 -0.44 -20.78
C GLU A 142 -0.16 0.38 -20.16
N GLN A 143 0.24 0.05 -18.93
CA GLN A 143 1.38 0.68 -18.25
C GLN A 143 2.48 -0.35 -18.00
N LYS A 144 3.73 0.07 -18.19
CA LYS A 144 4.87 -0.76 -17.81
C LYS A 144 5.00 -0.70 -16.30
N VAL A 145 5.04 -1.87 -15.67
CA VAL A 145 5.18 -1.99 -14.23
C VAL A 145 6.22 -3.04 -13.87
N VAL A 146 6.71 -2.95 -12.64
CA VAL A 146 7.63 -3.92 -12.06
C VAL A 146 6.92 -4.57 -10.89
N ILE A 147 6.82 -5.89 -10.89
CA ILE A 147 6.33 -6.65 -9.74
C ILE A 147 7.54 -6.92 -8.85
N MET A 148 7.41 -6.65 -7.58
CA MET A 148 8.47 -6.85 -6.60
C MET A 148 7.97 -7.70 -5.43
N ALA A 149 8.88 -8.37 -4.75
CA ALA A 149 8.56 -9.22 -3.62
C ALA A 149 9.53 -8.99 -2.46
N LEU A 150 9.02 -9.19 -1.26
CA LEU A 150 9.81 -9.19 -0.05
C LEU A 150 9.51 -10.46 0.72
N HIS A 151 10.54 -11.27 0.99
CA HIS A 151 10.43 -12.46 1.82
C HIS A 151 10.54 -12.02 3.27
N ILE A 152 9.41 -11.95 3.95
CA ILE A 152 9.34 -11.40 5.31
C ILE A 152 10.15 -12.25 6.30
N MET A 153 10.20 -13.56 6.09
CA MET A 153 10.92 -14.47 6.96
C MET A 153 12.44 -14.30 6.90
N ASP A 154 12.95 -13.65 5.83
CA ASP A 154 14.37 -13.40 5.65
C ASP A 154 14.83 -12.10 6.32
N ILE A 155 13.89 -11.31 6.86
CA ILE A 155 14.22 -10.06 7.52
C ILE A 155 14.69 -10.34 8.95
N ASP A 156 15.89 -9.85 9.28
CA ASP A 156 16.40 -9.91 10.64
C ASP A 156 15.68 -8.88 11.51
N ILE A 157 14.84 -9.37 12.41
CA ILE A 157 14.09 -8.53 13.34
C ILE A 157 14.66 -8.60 14.76
N ALA A 158 15.71 -9.36 14.96
CA ALA A 158 16.32 -9.56 16.29
C ALA A 158 17.22 -8.40 16.70
N ALA A 159 17.44 -7.48 15.80
CA ALA A 159 18.29 -6.33 16.08
C ALA A 159 17.67 -5.38 17.09
#